data_c8cf44bf75186b5e995c8c6ba2954856
#
_entry.id   c8cf44bf75186b5e995c8c6ba2954856
#
_cell.length_a   1.000
_cell.length_b   1.000
_cell.length_c   1.000
_cell.angle_alpha   90.00
_cell.angle_beta   90.00
_cell.angle_gamma   90.00
#
_symmetry.space_group_name_H-M   'P 1'
#
loop_
_entity.id
_entity.type
_entity.pdbx_description
1 polymer ?
#
loop_
_entity_poly.entity_id
_entity_poly.type
_entity_poly.pdbx_seq_one_letter_code
_entity_poly.pdbx_strand_id
1 'polypeptide(L)'
;MSIGILETVLAIYRDPMRVAEVRDRPLPEPMAPVIRVAAGDAGLAAEWAGASGESREDIAEACVFFLQQILFAPGADAYRVLGASADAPQARLREHYGLLMRWLHPDRN
;
A
#
# COMPACT_ATOMS: atom_id res chain seq x y z
N MET A 1 15.14 -2.50 3.12
CA MET A 1 14.64 -1.16 2.78
C MET A 1 13.48 -1.26 1.83
N SER A 2 12.50 -0.40 2.01
CA SER A 2 11.25 -0.45 1.23
C SER A 2 11.28 0.41 -0.03
N ILE A 3 12.46 0.82 -0.49
CA ILE A 3 12.60 1.69 -1.66
C ILE A 3 11.98 1.08 -2.92
N GLY A 4 12.12 -0.24 -3.09
CA GLY A 4 11.55 -0.92 -4.25
C GLY A 4 10.04 -0.83 -4.31
N ILE A 5 9.35 -0.96 -3.16
CA ILE A 5 7.89 -0.82 -3.12
C ILE A 5 7.48 0.63 -3.36
N LEU A 6 8.24 1.59 -2.85
CA LEU A 6 7.99 3.00 -3.10
C LEU A 6 8.05 3.32 -4.59
N GLU A 7 9.07 2.80 -5.28
CA GLU A 7 9.19 3.00 -6.73
C GLU A 7 8.00 2.45 -7.48
N THR A 8 7.54 1.26 -7.10
CA THR A 8 6.36 0.63 -7.71
C THR A 8 5.11 1.48 -7.49
N VAL A 9 4.90 1.93 -6.26
CA VAL A 9 3.74 2.76 -5.92
C VAL A 9 3.74 4.06 -6.73
N LEU A 10 4.89 4.73 -6.80
CA LEU A 10 5.00 5.98 -7.54
C LEU A 10 4.85 5.78 -9.05
N ALA A 11 5.37 4.68 -9.59
CA ALA A 11 5.23 4.39 -11.02
C ALA A 11 3.75 4.24 -11.41
N ILE A 12 2.97 3.57 -10.58
CA ILE A 12 1.53 3.41 -10.81
C ILE A 12 0.80 4.74 -10.67
N TYR A 13 1.19 5.55 -9.68
CA TYR A 13 0.58 6.85 -9.44
C TYR A 13 0.80 7.79 -10.63
N ARG A 14 2.03 7.79 -11.17
CA ARG A 14 2.40 8.64 -12.31
C ARG A 14 1.82 8.14 -13.63
N ASP A 15 1.57 6.84 -13.74
CA ASP A 15 1.04 6.23 -14.96
C ASP A 15 -0.02 5.19 -14.60
N PRO A 16 -1.27 5.64 -14.36
CA PRO A 16 -2.35 4.74 -13.95
C PRO A 16 -2.67 3.64 -14.96
N MET A 17 -2.25 3.79 -16.20
CA MET A 17 -2.45 2.74 -17.22
C MET A 17 -1.70 1.46 -16.87
N ARG A 18 -0.68 1.55 -16.01
CA ARG A 18 0.10 0.39 -15.59
C ARG A 18 -0.56 -0.43 -14.48
N VAL A 19 -1.71 0.01 -13.98
CA VAL A 19 -2.44 -0.70 -12.93
C VAL A 19 -2.70 -2.17 -13.33
N ALA A 20 -3.07 -2.41 -14.57
CA ALA A 20 -3.37 -3.76 -15.05
C ALA A 20 -2.18 -4.69 -14.91
N GLU A 21 -0.97 -4.19 -15.11
CA GLU A 21 0.25 -4.99 -15.00
C GLU A 21 0.44 -5.52 -13.56
N VAL A 22 0.12 -4.70 -12.57
CA VAL A 22 0.29 -5.08 -11.16
C VAL A 22 -0.86 -5.98 -10.71
N ARG A 23 -2.07 -5.75 -11.21
CA ARG A 23 -3.24 -6.57 -10.85
C ARG A 23 -3.08 -8.03 -11.22
N ASP A 24 -2.38 -8.31 -12.31
CA ASP A 24 -2.20 -9.66 -12.83
C ASP A 24 -1.02 -10.41 -12.18
N ARG A 25 -0.32 -9.77 -11.24
CA ARG A 25 0.86 -10.32 -10.60
C ARG A 25 0.65 -10.48 -9.10
N PRO A 26 1.46 -11.30 -8.44
CA PRO A 26 1.47 -11.32 -6.97
C PRO A 26 1.71 -9.91 -6.43
N LEU A 27 1.18 -9.62 -5.25
CA LEU A 27 1.36 -8.32 -4.63
C LEU A 27 2.85 -8.03 -4.43
N PRO A 28 3.29 -6.82 -4.76
CA PRO A 28 4.64 -6.42 -4.41
C PRO A 28 4.80 -6.38 -2.89
N GLU A 29 6.00 -6.59 -2.41
CA GLU A 29 6.29 -6.60 -0.98
C GLU A 29 7.41 -5.63 -0.66
N PRO A 30 7.41 -5.09 0.55
CA PRO A 30 6.43 -5.26 1.64
C PRO A 30 5.24 -4.31 1.50
N MET A 31 4.05 -4.79 1.80
CA MET A 31 2.84 -3.98 1.72
C MET A 31 2.58 -3.18 3.00
N ALA A 32 3.08 -3.64 4.15
CA ALA A 32 2.83 -2.96 5.42
C ALA A 32 3.17 -1.47 5.41
N PRO A 33 4.34 -1.04 4.91
CA PRO A 33 4.65 0.40 4.87
C PRO A 33 3.69 1.20 4.01
N VAL A 34 3.20 0.62 2.90
CA VAL A 34 2.23 1.31 2.04
C VAL A 34 0.94 1.55 2.81
N ILE A 35 0.45 0.54 3.52
CA ILE A 35 -0.77 0.65 4.33
C ILE A 35 -0.56 1.64 5.47
N ARG A 36 0.60 1.65 6.11
CA ARG A 36 0.92 2.61 7.17
C ARG A 36 0.85 4.05 6.70
N VAL A 37 1.43 4.34 5.55
CA VAL A 37 1.39 5.69 4.99
C VAL A 37 -0.05 6.10 4.68
N ALA A 38 -0.82 5.21 4.07
CA ALA A 38 -2.22 5.47 3.78
C ALA A 38 -3.03 5.70 5.05
N ALA A 39 -2.68 5.03 6.14
CA ALA A 39 -3.35 5.16 7.43
C ALA A 39 -2.90 6.39 8.23
N GLY A 40 -1.94 7.16 7.73
CA GLY A 40 -1.55 8.43 8.35
C GLY A 40 -0.21 8.44 9.06
N ASP A 41 0.69 7.50 8.75
CA ASP A 41 2.05 7.48 9.32
C ASP A 41 2.87 8.62 8.71
N ALA A 42 2.83 9.78 9.35
CA ALA A 42 3.50 10.98 8.87
C ALA A 42 5.03 10.85 8.85
N GLY A 43 5.58 10.10 9.79
CA GLY A 43 7.03 9.88 9.86
C GLY A 43 7.54 9.10 8.66
N LEU A 44 6.85 8.02 8.32
CA LEU A 44 7.21 7.20 7.18
C LEU A 44 6.98 7.95 5.86
N ALA A 45 5.88 8.72 5.78
CA ALA A 45 5.61 9.54 4.60
C ALA A 45 6.73 10.56 4.39
N ALA A 46 7.21 11.19 5.47
CA ALA A 46 8.32 12.15 5.40
C ALA A 46 9.61 11.48 4.93
N GLU A 47 9.89 10.28 5.44
CA GLU A 47 11.07 9.51 5.04
C GLU A 47 11.03 9.17 3.55
N TRP A 48 9.89 8.72 3.06
CA TRP A 48 9.72 8.39 1.66
C TRP A 48 9.74 9.64 0.76
N ALA A 49 9.21 10.75 1.26
CA ALA A 49 9.28 12.03 0.55
C ALA A 49 10.74 12.46 0.35
N GLY A 50 11.55 12.34 1.40
CA GLY A 50 12.97 12.64 1.32
C GLY A 50 13.72 11.75 0.35
N ALA A 51 13.37 10.47 0.31
CA ALA A 51 14.03 9.49 -0.56
C ALA A 51 13.66 9.67 -2.04
N SER A 52 12.46 10.17 -2.33
CA SER A 52 11.94 10.22 -3.70
C SER A 52 11.91 11.61 -4.31
N GLY A 53 12.03 12.67 -3.50
CA GLY A 53 11.87 14.03 -3.96
C GLY A 53 10.41 14.48 -4.11
N GLU A 54 9.46 13.60 -3.76
CA GLU A 54 8.04 13.95 -3.79
C GLU A 54 7.62 14.60 -2.48
N SER A 55 6.48 15.31 -2.48
CA SER A 55 5.93 15.84 -1.23
C SER A 55 5.30 14.73 -0.40
N ARG A 56 5.15 14.98 0.91
CA ARG A 56 4.47 14.01 1.80
C ARG A 56 3.04 13.77 1.36
N GLU A 57 2.38 14.83 0.89
CA GLU A 57 1.01 14.75 0.39
C GLU A 57 0.91 13.85 -0.83
N ASP A 58 1.85 13.98 -1.76
CA ASP A 58 1.88 13.12 -2.95
C ASP A 58 2.19 11.67 -2.59
N ILE A 59 3.08 11.44 -1.62
CA ILE A 59 3.37 10.09 -1.15
C ILE A 59 2.10 9.46 -0.56
N ALA A 60 1.36 10.20 0.27
CA ALA A 60 0.13 9.69 0.87
C ALA A 60 -0.92 9.38 -0.19
N GLU A 61 -1.11 10.30 -1.14
CA GLU A 61 -2.07 10.08 -2.23
C GLU A 61 -1.69 8.87 -3.08
N ALA A 62 -0.41 8.70 -3.37
CA ALA A 62 0.07 7.57 -4.16
C ALA A 62 -0.21 6.25 -3.46
N CYS A 63 0.01 6.19 -2.15
CA CYS A 63 -0.26 4.99 -1.37
C CYS A 63 -1.75 4.65 -1.33
N VAL A 64 -2.60 5.65 -1.11
CA VAL A 64 -4.05 5.45 -1.11
C VAL A 64 -4.51 4.97 -2.49
N PHE A 65 -4.05 5.62 -3.55
CA PHE A 65 -4.39 5.23 -4.91
C PHE A 65 -3.97 3.78 -5.19
N PHE A 66 -2.75 3.43 -4.79
CA PHE A 66 -2.24 2.08 -4.99
C PHE A 66 -3.12 1.03 -4.30
N LEU A 67 -3.47 1.28 -3.04
CA LEU A 67 -4.32 0.36 -2.28
C LEU A 67 -5.69 0.20 -2.93
N GLN A 68 -6.30 1.31 -3.34
CA GLN A 68 -7.61 1.28 -3.97
C GLN A 68 -7.61 0.49 -5.28
N GLN A 69 -6.56 0.65 -6.07
CA GLN A 69 -6.51 0.01 -7.38
C GLN A 69 -6.04 -1.44 -7.33
N ILE A 70 -5.22 -1.79 -6.35
CA ILE A 70 -4.56 -3.09 -6.33
C ILE A 70 -5.18 -4.05 -5.31
N LEU A 71 -5.40 -3.60 -4.06
CA LEU A 71 -5.96 -4.47 -3.04
C LEU A 71 -7.45 -4.71 -3.25
N PHE A 72 -8.18 -3.67 -3.59
CA PHE A 72 -9.64 -3.73 -3.71
C PHE A 72 -10.10 -3.85 -5.15
N ALA A 73 -9.24 -4.37 -6.02
CA ALA A 73 -9.58 -4.61 -7.41
C ALA A 73 -10.69 -5.65 -7.51
N PRO A 74 -11.58 -5.55 -8.52
CA PRO A 74 -12.58 -6.59 -8.74
C PRO A 74 -11.91 -7.95 -8.91
N GLY A 75 -12.45 -8.97 -8.25
CA GLY A 75 -11.89 -10.32 -8.32
C GLY A 75 -10.75 -10.61 -7.34
N ALA A 76 -10.36 -9.64 -6.52
CA ALA A 76 -9.33 -9.87 -5.51
C ALA A 76 -9.84 -10.88 -4.47
N ASP A 77 -8.98 -11.84 -4.09
CA ASP A 77 -9.33 -12.79 -3.04
C ASP A 77 -9.11 -12.17 -1.65
N ALA A 78 -9.50 -12.90 -0.60
CA ALA A 78 -9.42 -12.41 0.77
C ALA A 78 -8.00 -12.09 1.21
N TYR A 79 -7.04 -12.85 0.74
CA TYR A 79 -5.63 -12.60 1.10
C TYR A 79 -5.11 -11.33 0.44
N ARG A 80 -5.48 -11.09 -0.80
CA ARG A 80 -5.05 -9.89 -1.52
C ARG A 80 -5.65 -8.65 -0.88
N VAL A 81 -6.90 -8.70 -0.44
CA VAL A 81 -7.54 -7.59 0.27
C VAL A 81 -6.77 -7.25 1.55
N LEU A 82 -6.18 -8.26 2.19
CA LEU A 82 -5.34 -8.04 3.38
C LEU A 82 -3.90 -7.67 3.01
N GLY A 83 -3.61 -7.45 1.74
CA GLY A 83 -2.27 -7.08 1.31
C GLY A 83 -1.25 -8.20 1.45
N ALA A 84 -1.71 -9.44 1.34
CA ALA A 84 -0.86 -10.61 1.56
C ALA A 84 -1.14 -11.71 0.55
N SER A 85 -0.35 -12.77 0.58
CA SER A 85 -0.55 -13.96 -0.23
C SER A 85 -1.15 -15.08 0.62
N ALA A 86 -1.65 -16.13 -0.04
CA ALA A 86 -2.31 -17.23 0.65
C ALA A 86 -1.39 -17.98 1.64
N ASP A 87 -0.07 -17.93 1.42
CA ASP A 87 0.91 -18.58 2.28
C ASP A 87 1.55 -17.65 3.30
N ALA A 88 1.02 -16.44 3.46
CA ALA A 88 1.57 -15.48 4.42
C ALA A 88 1.39 -15.97 5.86
N PRO A 89 2.37 -15.70 6.74
CA PRO A 89 2.23 -16.03 8.16
C PRO A 89 1.02 -15.31 8.77
N GLN A 90 0.36 -15.97 9.72
CA GLN A 90 -0.82 -15.41 10.36
C GLN A 90 -0.52 -14.09 11.07
N ALA A 91 0.67 -13.93 11.62
CA ALA A 91 1.07 -12.68 12.24
C ALA A 91 1.05 -11.51 11.24
N ARG A 92 1.49 -11.77 10.01
CA ARG A 92 1.45 -10.75 8.95
C ARG A 92 0.02 -10.39 8.57
N LEU A 93 -0.87 -11.40 8.49
CA LEU A 93 -2.27 -11.14 8.18
C LEU A 93 -2.92 -10.27 9.25
N ARG A 94 -2.62 -10.51 10.52
CA ARG A 94 -3.13 -9.69 11.63
C ARG A 94 -2.59 -8.27 11.58
N GLU A 95 -1.31 -8.13 11.28
CA GLU A 95 -0.69 -6.81 11.17
C GLU A 95 -1.38 -6.00 10.07
N HIS A 96 -1.52 -6.60 8.89
CA HIS A 96 -2.15 -5.93 7.77
C HIS A 96 -3.60 -5.60 8.05
N TYR A 97 -4.34 -6.52 8.67
CA TYR A 97 -5.73 -6.28 9.04
C TYR A 97 -5.83 -5.06 9.96
N GLY A 98 -4.99 -5.01 10.99
CA GLY A 98 -5.00 -3.87 11.92
C GLY A 98 -4.69 -2.54 11.23
N LEU A 99 -3.72 -2.54 10.32
CA LEU A 99 -3.37 -1.35 9.56
C LEU A 99 -4.49 -0.91 8.64
N LEU A 100 -5.12 -1.86 7.95
CA LEU A 100 -6.23 -1.57 7.04
C LEU A 100 -7.43 -1.03 7.81
N MET A 101 -7.73 -1.59 8.98
CA MET A 101 -8.83 -1.10 9.81
C MET A 101 -8.56 0.32 10.30
N ARG A 102 -7.31 0.63 10.63
CA ARG A 102 -6.94 1.99 11.03
C ARG A 102 -7.15 2.97 9.89
N TRP A 103 -6.81 2.57 8.68
CA TRP A 103 -7.01 3.40 7.49
C TRP A 103 -8.50 3.59 7.18
N LEU A 104 -9.26 2.50 7.19
CA LEU A 104 -10.68 2.52 6.79
C LEU A 104 -11.60 3.11 7.87
N HIS A 105 -11.18 3.03 9.13
CA HIS A 105 -11.99 3.52 10.27
C HIS A 105 -11.14 4.38 11.19
N PRO A 106 -10.70 5.55 10.72
CA PRO A 106 -9.79 6.40 11.51
C PRO A 106 -10.41 6.88 12.83
N ASP A 107 -11.75 6.96 12.90
CA ASP A 107 -12.45 7.41 14.09
C ASP A 107 -12.36 6.43 15.26
N ARG A 108 -11.85 5.24 15.02
CA ARG A 108 -11.75 4.22 16.05
C ARG A 108 -10.41 4.21 16.77
N ASN A 109 -9.53 5.09 16.38
CA ASN A 109 -8.19 5.16 16.96
C ASN A 109 -8.11 6.10 18.13
#